data_e55eb765e668c784c45a6b1bd0175565
#
_entry.id   e55eb765e668c784c45a6b1bd0175565
#
_cell.length_a   1.000
_cell.length_b   1.000
_cell.length_c   1.000
_cell.angle_alpha   90.00
_cell.angle_beta   90.00
_cell.angle_gamma   90.00
#
_symmetry.space_group_name_H-M   'P 1'
#
loop_
_entity.id
_entity.type
_entity.pdbx_description
1 polymer ?
#
loop_
_entity_poly.entity_id
_entity_poly.type
_entity_poly.pdbx_seq_one_letter_code
_entity_poly.pdbx_strand_id
1 'polypeptide(L)'
;MKKLIVFALFLGLCNVLSASKLRVVVLDAGHGGNAPGAVGKFAMEKDIALAVTLGLGKMIESHFSDVKVHYTRTTDETVEVWKRPQIANKYKADLFISIHCNSSELKKGMPYPRGFETFVMGLHKSEENLAVAQKENAAIFLEENYENLYDGFNPKSPEAYIIFSLFQNAYLDQSLDFASRLQRHYTNHIPSVDRGVKQAGFLVLFGATMPSVLTEIGFINNPEEEKFMASREGQEKIVTALFNAFKEYKYALDGFNNQSEIADNNQSEIVNGKSDTVKSSTFATSMAEQISVFTETPISPEKSVVSEDSLVIKIVPRIVYKVQFASSSIDKPLNAPEFRNIETPGKYAHLGMYRFTSGEFKTMEEATAALRKMQNQGYRDAFVVVFKDNERVTPAEALKILQEQN
;
A
#
# COMPACT_ATOMS: atom_id res chain seq x y z
N MET A 1 20.28 14.84 65.83
CA MET A 1 19.89 13.78 64.87
C MET A 1 18.91 14.40 63.86
N LYS A 2 19.43 14.86 62.73
CA LYS A 2 18.63 15.50 61.67
C LYS A 2 18.20 14.40 60.67
N LYS A 3 16.88 14.16 60.56
CA LYS A 3 16.33 13.25 59.58
C LYS A 3 16.29 13.95 58.24
N LEU A 4 17.08 13.46 57.29
CA LEU A 4 17.09 13.88 55.90
C LEU A 4 15.93 13.19 55.18
N ILE A 5 14.91 13.95 54.78
CA ILE A 5 13.81 13.47 53.97
C ILE A 5 14.26 13.65 52.50
N VAL A 6 14.60 12.54 51.85
CA VAL A 6 14.86 12.50 50.39
C VAL A 6 13.52 12.41 49.71
N PHE A 7 13.09 13.55 49.15
CA PHE A 7 11.90 13.59 48.26
C PHE A 7 12.35 13.16 46.87
N ALA A 8 12.14 11.89 46.57
CA ALA A 8 12.36 11.34 45.21
C ALA A 8 11.28 11.91 44.29
N LEU A 9 11.65 12.87 43.47
CA LEU A 9 10.85 13.43 42.41
C LEU A 9 10.79 12.38 41.29
N PHE A 10 9.74 11.54 41.27
CA PHE A 10 9.42 10.63 40.18
C PHE A 10 8.85 11.48 39.05
N LEU A 11 9.72 12.02 38.19
CA LEU A 11 9.33 12.57 36.89
C LEU A 11 8.88 11.41 36.03
N GLY A 12 7.58 11.12 36.09
CA GLY A 12 6.93 10.28 35.14
C GLY A 12 7.10 10.90 33.73
N LEU A 13 8.03 10.38 32.94
CA LEU A 13 8.03 10.59 31.51
C LEU A 13 6.73 9.96 30.97
N CYS A 14 5.64 10.71 30.98
CA CYS A 14 4.53 10.46 30.08
C CYS A 14 5.11 10.59 28.67
N ASN A 15 5.49 9.47 28.05
CA ASN A 15 5.55 9.39 26.62
C ASN A 15 4.11 9.65 26.14
N VAL A 16 3.79 10.93 25.90
CA VAL A 16 2.64 11.30 25.10
C VAL A 16 2.93 10.67 23.75
N LEU A 17 2.35 9.47 23.50
CA LEU A 17 2.22 9.00 22.14
C LEU A 17 1.55 10.16 21.40
N SER A 18 2.35 10.91 20.63
CA SER A 18 1.84 11.95 19.76
C SER A 18 0.94 11.23 18.79
N ALA A 19 -0.37 11.32 18.98
CA ALA A 19 -1.34 10.80 18.02
C ALA A 19 -0.93 11.38 16.66
N SER A 20 -0.73 10.50 15.71
CA SER A 20 -0.35 10.88 14.34
C SER A 20 -1.47 11.74 13.78
N LYS A 21 -1.20 13.06 13.63
CA LYS A 21 -2.20 13.99 13.10
C LYS A 21 -2.18 13.96 11.58
N LEU A 22 -3.34 13.96 10.95
CA LEU A 22 -3.43 14.06 9.49
C LEU A 22 -3.36 15.52 9.08
N ARG A 23 -2.23 15.93 8.49
CA ARG A 23 -1.91 17.30 8.06
C ARG A 23 -1.59 17.42 6.59
N VAL A 24 -1.12 16.34 5.95
CA VAL A 24 -0.75 16.32 4.55
C VAL A 24 -1.39 15.11 3.88
N VAL A 25 -2.16 15.34 2.84
CA VAL A 25 -2.69 14.28 1.98
C VAL A 25 -2.20 14.46 0.56
N VAL A 26 -1.81 13.35 -0.08
CA VAL A 26 -1.54 13.34 -1.51
C VAL A 26 -2.65 12.54 -2.20
N LEU A 27 -3.28 13.19 -3.17
CA LEU A 27 -4.33 12.63 -4.00
C LEU A 27 -3.73 12.29 -5.37
N ASP A 28 -3.92 11.06 -5.78
CA ASP A 28 -3.43 10.53 -7.04
C ASP A 28 -4.61 10.28 -7.98
N ALA A 29 -4.63 11.01 -9.09
CA ALA A 29 -5.52 10.72 -10.19
C ALA A 29 -4.89 9.66 -11.08
N GLY A 30 -5.42 8.45 -11.09
CA GLY A 30 -4.90 7.35 -11.89
C GLY A 30 -4.72 7.73 -13.36
N HIS A 31 -3.71 7.14 -14.02
CA HIS A 31 -3.41 7.36 -15.44
C HIS A 31 -3.10 8.82 -15.80
N GLY A 32 -3.39 9.24 -17.04
CA GLY A 32 -3.17 10.61 -17.53
C GLY A 32 -2.26 10.66 -18.75
N GLY A 33 -2.40 11.70 -19.56
CA GLY A 33 -1.63 11.88 -20.79
C GLY A 33 -1.76 10.69 -21.74
N ASN A 34 -0.65 10.02 -22.01
CA ASN A 34 -0.57 8.86 -22.91
C ASN A 34 -1.19 7.58 -22.33
N ALA A 35 -1.46 7.53 -21.02
CA ALA A 35 -2.11 6.41 -20.35
C ALA A 35 -3.60 6.71 -20.14
N PRO A 36 -4.52 6.26 -21.01
CA PRO A 36 -5.94 6.55 -20.88
C PRO A 36 -6.58 5.81 -19.70
N GLY A 37 -5.94 4.76 -19.18
CA GLY A 37 -6.57 3.80 -18.28
C GLY A 37 -7.59 2.94 -18.99
N ALA A 38 -8.60 2.47 -18.28
CA ALA A 38 -9.72 1.76 -18.89
C ALA A 38 -10.56 2.73 -19.75
N VAL A 39 -11.00 2.23 -20.90
CA VAL A 39 -11.80 2.99 -21.86
C VAL A 39 -13.20 2.41 -21.89
N GLY A 40 -14.17 3.23 -21.56
CA GLY A 40 -15.59 2.91 -21.66
C GLY A 40 -16.14 3.18 -23.06
N LYS A 41 -17.45 3.26 -23.19
CA LYS A 41 -18.10 3.57 -24.46
C LYS A 41 -17.97 5.04 -24.83
N PHE A 42 -17.95 5.95 -23.85
CA PHE A 42 -17.92 7.39 -24.05
C PHE A 42 -17.05 8.15 -23.03
N ALA A 43 -16.45 7.47 -22.06
CA ALA A 43 -15.57 8.08 -21.05
C ALA A 43 -14.26 7.32 -20.95
N MET A 44 -13.20 8.01 -20.50
CA MET A 44 -11.91 7.43 -20.16
C MET A 44 -11.70 7.51 -18.66
N GLU A 45 -11.07 6.50 -18.08
CA GLU A 45 -10.75 6.45 -16.67
C GLU A 45 -9.94 7.67 -16.22
N LYS A 46 -8.91 8.07 -16.98
CA LYS A 46 -8.06 9.20 -16.64
C LYS A 46 -8.83 10.51 -16.40
N ASP A 47 -9.93 10.72 -17.12
CA ASP A 47 -10.74 11.94 -17.03
C ASP A 47 -11.63 11.91 -15.79
N ILE A 48 -12.27 10.75 -15.52
CA ILE A 48 -13.09 10.53 -14.34
C ILE A 48 -12.23 10.61 -13.07
N ALA A 49 -11.09 9.90 -13.06
CA ALA A 49 -10.16 9.92 -11.94
C ALA A 49 -9.68 11.34 -11.62
N LEU A 50 -9.35 12.14 -12.66
CA LEU A 50 -8.92 13.53 -12.47
C LEU A 50 -10.04 14.39 -11.88
N ALA A 51 -11.26 14.29 -12.43
CA ALA A 51 -12.40 15.08 -11.97
C ALA A 51 -12.73 14.79 -10.50
N VAL A 52 -12.77 13.50 -10.12
CA VAL A 52 -13.02 13.07 -8.73
C VAL A 52 -11.90 13.52 -7.80
N THR A 53 -10.64 13.36 -8.21
CA THR A 53 -9.46 13.75 -7.41
C THR A 53 -9.46 15.24 -7.11
N LEU A 54 -9.69 16.09 -8.12
CA LEU A 54 -9.76 17.54 -7.94
C LEU A 54 -10.95 17.97 -7.10
N GLY A 55 -12.09 17.31 -7.29
CA GLY A 55 -13.29 17.53 -6.47
C GLY A 55 -13.05 17.22 -5.00
N LEU A 56 -12.41 16.08 -4.71
CA LEU A 56 -12.04 15.68 -3.35
C LEU A 56 -11.09 16.69 -2.70
N GLY A 57 -10.03 17.06 -3.40
CA GLY A 57 -9.06 18.01 -2.85
C GLY A 57 -9.68 19.35 -2.54
N LYS A 58 -10.50 19.90 -3.45
CA LYS A 58 -11.23 21.14 -3.22
C LYS A 58 -12.15 21.04 -1.98
N MET A 59 -12.81 19.91 -1.79
CA MET A 59 -13.69 19.71 -0.63
C MET A 59 -12.87 19.62 0.67
N ILE A 60 -11.71 18.94 0.68
CA ILE A 60 -10.81 18.88 1.83
C ILE A 60 -10.31 20.29 2.18
N GLU A 61 -9.77 21.03 1.22
CA GLU A 61 -9.22 22.37 1.41
C GLU A 61 -10.27 23.37 1.91
N SER A 62 -11.51 23.23 1.49
CA SER A 62 -12.61 24.11 1.95
C SER A 62 -13.07 23.84 3.37
N HIS A 63 -12.85 22.61 3.90
CA HIS A 63 -13.32 22.20 5.23
C HIS A 63 -12.22 22.17 6.27
N PHE A 64 -10.96 21.95 5.87
CA PHE A 64 -9.83 21.76 6.79
C PHE A 64 -8.70 22.74 6.47
N SER A 65 -8.66 23.87 7.15
CA SER A 65 -7.57 24.85 6.99
C SER A 65 -6.19 24.36 7.48
N ASP A 66 -6.18 23.28 8.26
CA ASP A 66 -4.99 22.66 8.83
C ASP A 66 -4.48 21.46 8.02
N VAL A 67 -5.11 21.14 6.85
CA VAL A 67 -4.71 20.09 5.95
C VAL A 67 -4.17 20.68 4.65
N LYS A 68 -2.99 20.23 4.24
CA LYS A 68 -2.42 20.52 2.93
C LYS A 68 -2.72 19.39 1.97
N VAL A 69 -3.32 19.73 0.82
CA VAL A 69 -3.58 18.79 -0.25
C VAL A 69 -2.51 18.95 -1.33
N HIS A 70 -1.93 17.85 -1.74
CA HIS A 70 -1.05 17.77 -2.91
C HIS A 70 -1.60 16.74 -3.89
N TYR A 71 -1.24 16.91 -5.15
CA TYR A 71 -1.73 16.06 -6.24
C TYR A 71 -0.55 15.46 -6.99
N THR A 72 -0.71 14.26 -7.53
CA THR A 72 0.27 13.70 -8.48
C THR A 72 0.17 14.39 -9.83
N ARG A 73 -1.04 14.76 -10.24
CA ARG A 73 -1.35 15.61 -11.40
C ARG A 73 -2.62 16.43 -11.18
N THR A 74 -2.70 17.57 -11.85
CA THR A 74 -3.87 18.46 -11.84
C THR A 74 -4.43 18.71 -13.24
N THR A 75 -3.76 18.17 -14.26
CA THR A 75 -4.11 18.26 -15.68
C THR A 75 -4.05 16.87 -16.33
N ASP A 76 -4.40 16.79 -17.63
CA ASP A 76 -4.21 15.56 -18.41
C ASP A 76 -2.76 15.44 -18.86
N GLU A 77 -1.89 15.06 -17.94
CA GLU A 77 -0.45 14.87 -18.15
C GLU A 77 -0.02 13.45 -17.74
N THR A 78 1.06 12.97 -18.34
CA THR A 78 1.65 11.69 -18.00
C THR A 78 2.49 11.82 -16.73
N VAL A 79 2.16 11.02 -15.71
CA VAL A 79 3.01 10.85 -14.53
C VAL A 79 3.29 9.36 -14.39
N GLU A 80 4.56 9.00 -14.44
CA GLU A 80 5.00 7.61 -14.34
C GLU A 80 4.57 6.98 -13.02
N VAL A 81 4.21 5.70 -13.05
CA VAL A 81 3.63 4.99 -11.89
C VAL A 81 4.55 5.07 -10.67
N TRP A 82 5.86 4.87 -10.86
CA TRP A 82 6.85 4.92 -9.77
C TRP A 82 7.01 6.30 -9.12
N LYS A 83 6.77 7.39 -9.86
CA LYS A 83 6.87 8.76 -9.34
C LYS A 83 5.74 9.11 -8.38
N ARG A 84 4.56 8.50 -8.51
CA ARG A 84 3.38 8.83 -7.73
C ARG A 84 3.58 8.63 -6.22
N PRO A 85 4.02 7.47 -5.73
CA PRO A 85 4.34 7.31 -4.30
C PRO A 85 5.54 8.18 -3.88
N GLN A 86 6.50 8.46 -4.77
CA GLN A 86 7.61 9.35 -4.45
C GLN A 86 7.16 10.80 -4.24
N ILE A 87 6.15 11.27 -4.98
CA ILE A 87 5.54 12.59 -4.71
C ILE A 87 4.96 12.60 -3.30
N ALA A 88 4.22 11.55 -2.90
CA ALA A 88 3.68 11.45 -1.56
C ALA A 88 4.78 11.42 -0.48
N ASN A 89 5.84 10.65 -0.70
CA ASN A 89 7.01 10.59 0.19
C ASN A 89 7.72 11.95 0.31
N LYS A 90 7.91 12.66 -0.81
CA LYS A 90 8.52 14.00 -0.87
C LYS A 90 7.77 15.01 0.00
N TYR A 91 6.46 14.99 -0.06
CA TYR A 91 5.61 15.87 0.75
C TYR A 91 5.41 15.36 2.18
N LYS A 92 5.97 14.19 2.54
CA LYS A 92 5.78 13.55 3.85
C LYS A 92 4.29 13.40 4.16
N ALA A 93 3.54 12.90 3.20
CA ALA A 93 2.11 12.75 3.34
C ALA A 93 1.76 11.82 4.52
N ASP A 94 0.66 12.14 5.20
CA ASP A 94 0.09 11.31 6.25
C ASP A 94 -0.92 10.28 5.68
N LEU A 95 -1.36 10.51 4.43
CA LEU A 95 -2.25 9.62 3.69
C LEU A 95 -2.03 9.80 2.19
N PHE A 96 -2.03 8.68 1.44
CA PHE A 96 -1.99 8.64 -0.01
C PHE A 96 -3.22 7.92 -0.55
N ILE A 97 -3.98 8.58 -1.46
CA ILE A 97 -5.21 8.04 -2.04
C ILE A 97 -5.08 8.07 -3.56
N SER A 98 -5.00 6.88 -4.18
CA SER A 98 -5.03 6.69 -5.63
C SER A 98 -6.44 6.33 -6.09
N ILE A 99 -6.97 7.06 -7.06
CA ILE A 99 -8.36 6.97 -7.53
C ILE A 99 -8.38 6.44 -8.96
N HIS A 100 -9.09 5.32 -9.16
CA HIS A 100 -9.17 4.56 -10.39
C HIS A 100 -10.61 4.16 -10.76
N CYS A 101 -10.79 3.69 -11.99
CA CYS A 101 -12.04 3.07 -12.45
C CYS A 101 -11.74 1.66 -12.94
N ASN A 102 -12.34 0.67 -12.32
CA ASN A 102 -12.17 -0.72 -12.67
C ASN A 102 -12.70 -1.05 -14.09
N SER A 103 -12.22 -2.15 -14.63
CA SER A 103 -12.75 -2.75 -15.84
C SER A 103 -12.33 -4.22 -15.87
N SER A 104 -13.17 -5.09 -16.34
CA SER A 104 -12.83 -6.50 -16.48
C SER A 104 -13.27 -7.04 -17.84
N GLU A 105 -12.70 -8.17 -18.25
CA GLU A 105 -13.12 -8.83 -19.47
C GLU A 105 -14.60 -9.24 -19.40
N LEU A 106 -15.35 -8.93 -20.46
CA LEU A 106 -16.73 -9.33 -20.58
C LEU A 106 -16.81 -10.76 -21.08
N LYS A 107 -17.28 -11.66 -20.25
CA LYS A 107 -17.55 -13.05 -20.67
C LYS A 107 -18.93 -13.11 -21.32
N LYS A 108 -19.00 -13.74 -22.50
CA LYS A 108 -20.25 -13.89 -23.26
C LYS A 108 -21.33 -14.56 -22.40
N GLY A 109 -22.49 -13.91 -22.29
CA GLY A 109 -23.62 -14.41 -21.50
C GLY A 109 -23.56 -14.13 -20.00
N MET A 110 -22.52 -13.47 -19.51
CA MET A 110 -22.42 -13.03 -18.13
C MET A 110 -22.88 -11.56 -17.98
N PRO A 111 -23.48 -11.17 -16.84
CA PRO A 111 -23.80 -9.79 -16.58
C PRO A 111 -22.53 -8.93 -16.53
N TYR A 112 -22.68 -7.65 -16.82
CA TYR A 112 -21.59 -6.69 -16.64
C TYR A 112 -21.10 -6.72 -15.18
N PRO A 113 -19.77 -6.69 -14.95
CA PRO A 113 -19.24 -6.51 -13.61
C PRO A 113 -19.69 -5.14 -13.10
N ARG A 114 -19.88 -5.05 -11.77
CA ARG A 114 -20.29 -3.81 -11.13
C ARG A 114 -19.80 -3.75 -9.69
N GLY A 115 -19.69 -2.56 -9.16
CA GLY A 115 -19.34 -2.35 -7.77
C GLY A 115 -18.07 -1.52 -7.59
N PHE A 116 -17.83 -1.15 -6.36
CA PHE A 116 -16.65 -0.42 -5.92
C PHE A 116 -15.83 -1.29 -4.97
N GLU A 117 -14.52 -1.13 -4.99
CA GLU A 117 -13.58 -1.88 -4.15
C GLU A 117 -12.37 -1.01 -3.80
N THR A 118 -11.76 -1.28 -2.66
CA THR A 118 -10.57 -0.55 -2.24
C THR A 118 -9.45 -1.52 -1.92
N PHE A 119 -8.30 -1.25 -2.48
CA PHE A 119 -7.10 -2.07 -2.33
C PHE A 119 -6.09 -1.40 -1.42
N VAL A 120 -5.42 -2.22 -0.62
CA VAL A 120 -4.20 -1.87 0.10
C VAL A 120 -3.04 -2.72 -0.40
N MET A 121 -1.81 -2.24 -0.21
CA MET A 121 -0.62 -2.99 -0.60
C MET A 121 -0.55 -4.31 0.16
N GLY A 122 -0.30 -5.40 -0.56
CA GLY A 122 -0.10 -6.71 0.03
C GLY A 122 -0.15 -7.84 -0.99
N LEU A 123 -0.11 -9.07 -0.50
CA LEU A 123 -0.27 -10.25 -1.35
C LEU A 123 -1.73 -10.38 -1.79
N HIS A 124 -1.95 -10.60 -3.07
CA HIS A 124 -3.28 -10.89 -3.60
C HIS A 124 -3.81 -12.21 -3.03
N LYS A 125 -5.09 -12.22 -2.65
CA LYS A 125 -5.75 -13.40 -2.07
C LYS A 125 -6.61 -14.18 -3.08
N SER A 126 -6.74 -13.67 -4.30
CA SER A 126 -7.49 -14.31 -5.39
C SER A 126 -6.91 -13.93 -6.75
N GLU A 127 -7.19 -14.74 -7.77
CA GLU A 127 -6.83 -14.44 -9.16
C GLU A 127 -7.50 -13.16 -9.66
N GLU A 128 -8.71 -12.84 -9.18
CA GLU A 128 -9.38 -11.59 -9.54
C GLU A 128 -8.60 -10.37 -9.02
N ASN A 129 -8.11 -10.42 -7.78
CA ASN A 129 -7.32 -9.32 -7.21
C ASN A 129 -5.99 -9.16 -7.95
N LEU A 130 -5.37 -10.28 -8.35
CA LEU A 130 -4.16 -10.28 -9.18
C LEU A 130 -4.45 -9.64 -10.54
N ALA A 131 -5.54 -10.01 -11.19
CA ALA A 131 -5.90 -9.49 -12.51
C ALA A 131 -6.10 -7.96 -12.50
N VAL A 132 -6.71 -7.40 -11.46
CA VAL A 132 -6.83 -5.94 -11.30
C VAL A 132 -5.44 -5.31 -11.16
N ALA A 133 -4.58 -5.83 -10.28
CA ALA A 133 -3.24 -5.29 -10.11
C ALA A 133 -2.39 -5.42 -11.39
N GLN A 134 -2.50 -6.53 -12.12
CA GLN A 134 -1.81 -6.72 -13.41
C GLN A 134 -2.23 -5.67 -14.43
N LYS A 135 -3.53 -5.36 -14.49
CA LYS A 135 -4.08 -4.39 -15.41
C LYS A 135 -3.57 -2.98 -15.08
N GLU A 136 -3.65 -2.57 -13.82
CA GLU A 136 -3.20 -1.24 -13.40
C GLU A 136 -1.67 -1.09 -13.54
N ASN A 137 -0.91 -2.10 -13.14
CA ASN A 137 0.53 -2.10 -13.31
C ASN A 137 0.98 -2.15 -14.78
N ALA A 138 0.14 -2.63 -15.71
CA ALA A 138 0.45 -2.64 -17.13
C ALA A 138 0.63 -1.23 -17.73
N ALA A 139 0.21 -0.19 -17.03
CA ALA A 139 0.46 1.20 -17.41
C ALA A 139 1.96 1.50 -17.60
N ILE A 140 2.86 0.80 -16.90
CA ILE A 140 4.31 0.97 -17.06
C ILE A 140 4.79 0.65 -18.49
N PHE A 141 4.10 -0.19 -19.26
CA PHE A 141 4.46 -0.48 -20.65
C PHE A 141 4.33 0.73 -21.58
N LEU A 142 3.63 1.78 -21.15
CA LEU A 142 3.50 3.05 -21.87
C LEU A 142 4.61 4.05 -21.51
N GLU A 143 5.46 3.71 -20.54
CA GLU A 143 6.55 4.56 -20.06
C GLU A 143 7.84 4.29 -20.83
N GLU A 144 8.59 5.35 -21.14
CA GLU A 144 9.91 5.22 -21.75
C GLU A 144 10.89 4.54 -20.78
N ASN A 145 11.65 3.57 -21.28
CA ASN A 145 12.66 2.81 -20.51
C ASN A 145 12.09 2.06 -19.29
N TYR A 146 10.82 1.61 -19.34
CA TYR A 146 10.18 0.93 -18.23
C TYR A 146 10.98 -0.28 -17.72
N GLU A 147 11.65 -1.04 -18.58
CA GLU A 147 12.45 -2.21 -18.19
C GLU A 147 13.53 -1.84 -17.17
N ASN A 148 14.19 -0.68 -17.39
CA ASN A 148 15.22 -0.18 -16.50
C ASN A 148 14.65 0.48 -15.24
N LEU A 149 13.51 1.16 -15.36
CA LEU A 149 12.89 1.88 -14.24
C LEU A 149 12.31 0.92 -13.19
N TYR A 150 11.83 -0.24 -13.64
CA TYR A 150 11.17 -1.23 -12.77
C TYR A 150 11.97 -2.52 -12.61
N ASP A 151 13.29 -2.48 -12.87
CA ASP A 151 14.21 -3.63 -12.68
C ASP A 151 13.71 -4.92 -13.37
N GLY A 152 13.12 -4.79 -14.57
CA GLY A 152 12.60 -5.92 -15.32
C GLY A 152 11.29 -6.51 -14.77
N PHE A 153 10.61 -5.82 -13.85
CA PHE A 153 9.29 -6.25 -13.37
C PHE A 153 8.32 -6.38 -14.56
N ASN A 154 7.73 -7.56 -14.70
CA ASN A 154 6.75 -7.83 -15.76
C ASN A 154 5.34 -7.91 -15.14
N PRO A 155 4.46 -6.91 -15.35
CA PRO A 155 3.10 -6.93 -14.82
C PRO A 155 2.25 -8.11 -15.27
N LYS A 156 2.61 -8.78 -16.38
CA LYS A 156 1.86 -9.95 -16.89
C LYS A 156 2.28 -11.26 -16.23
N SER A 157 3.42 -11.31 -15.53
CA SER A 157 3.88 -12.52 -14.83
C SER A 157 3.29 -12.57 -13.43
N PRO A 158 2.47 -13.57 -13.06
CA PRO A 158 1.99 -13.76 -11.69
C PRO A 158 3.14 -13.88 -10.67
N GLU A 159 4.25 -14.49 -11.08
CA GLU A 159 5.44 -14.70 -10.24
C GLU A 159 6.08 -13.37 -9.83
N ALA A 160 6.03 -12.35 -10.69
CA ALA A 160 6.55 -11.02 -10.36
C ALA A 160 5.86 -10.40 -9.14
N TYR A 161 4.62 -10.80 -8.85
CA TYR A 161 3.84 -10.27 -7.72
C TYR A 161 4.23 -10.88 -6.38
N ILE A 162 4.99 -11.97 -6.37
CA ILE A 162 5.45 -12.57 -5.11
C ILE A 162 6.37 -11.60 -4.36
N ILE A 163 7.08 -10.71 -5.07
CA ILE A 163 7.88 -9.67 -4.43
C ILE A 163 7.06 -8.83 -3.43
N PHE A 164 5.80 -8.53 -3.74
CA PHE A 164 4.98 -7.71 -2.86
C PHE A 164 4.63 -8.42 -1.55
N SER A 165 4.72 -9.76 -1.49
CA SER A 165 4.58 -10.51 -0.24
C SER A 165 5.77 -10.29 0.71
N LEU A 166 6.93 -9.96 0.15
CA LEU A 166 8.15 -9.71 0.91
C LEU A 166 8.18 -8.30 1.52
N PHE A 167 7.36 -7.39 1.01
CA PHE A 167 7.23 -6.04 1.55
C PHE A 167 6.02 -5.97 2.49
N GLN A 168 6.23 -6.33 3.76
CA GLN A 168 5.23 -6.03 4.79
C GLN A 168 5.11 -4.51 4.91
N ASN A 169 3.96 -3.99 4.51
CA ASN A 169 3.66 -2.57 4.64
C ASN A 169 3.53 -2.23 6.14
N ALA A 170 4.45 -1.39 6.64
CA ALA A 170 4.40 -0.91 8.03
C ALA A 170 3.11 -0.14 8.34
N TYR A 171 2.39 0.30 7.32
CA TYR A 171 1.16 1.08 7.41
C TYR A 171 -0.09 0.27 7.02
N LEU A 172 0.02 -1.06 6.97
CA LEU A 172 -1.09 -1.91 6.52
C LEU A 172 -2.35 -1.71 7.36
N ASP A 173 -2.23 -1.69 8.68
CA ASP A 173 -3.39 -1.55 9.59
C ASP A 173 -4.09 -0.20 9.40
N GLN A 174 -3.32 0.89 9.27
CA GLN A 174 -3.88 2.22 9.01
C GLN A 174 -4.51 2.32 7.61
N SER A 175 -3.90 1.67 6.62
CA SER A 175 -4.45 1.59 5.26
C SER A 175 -5.76 0.81 5.23
N LEU A 176 -5.84 -0.31 5.97
CA LEU A 176 -7.06 -1.12 6.12
C LEU A 176 -8.16 -0.35 6.87
N ASP A 177 -7.81 0.42 7.90
CA ASP A 177 -8.78 1.27 8.63
C ASP A 177 -9.38 2.31 7.70
N PHE A 178 -8.53 3.07 6.96
CA PHE A 178 -9.02 4.05 5.98
C PHE A 178 -9.86 3.39 4.87
N ALA A 179 -9.39 2.30 4.28
CA ALA A 179 -10.10 1.56 3.24
C ALA A 179 -11.48 1.06 3.71
N SER A 180 -11.56 0.60 4.96
CA SER A 180 -12.84 0.12 5.54
C SER A 180 -13.84 1.25 5.74
N ARG A 181 -13.36 2.43 6.17
CA ARG A 181 -14.20 3.65 6.26
C ARG A 181 -14.71 4.05 4.88
N LEU A 182 -13.81 4.03 3.89
CA LEU A 182 -14.15 4.40 2.53
C LEU A 182 -15.23 3.49 1.93
N GLN A 183 -15.10 2.15 2.08
CA GLN A 183 -16.12 1.19 1.61
C GLN A 183 -17.48 1.45 2.25
N ARG A 184 -17.53 1.71 3.56
CA ARG A 184 -18.77 2.03 4.27
C ARG A 184 -19.41 3.31 3.74
N HIS A 185 -18.64 4.37 3.47
CA HIS A 185 -19.17 5.59 2.91
C HIS A 185 -19.61 5.44 1.46
N TYR A 186 -18.92 4.61 0.66
CA TYR A 186 -19.37 4.28 -0.69
C TYR A 186 -20.73 3.58 -0.69
N THR A 187 -20.94 2.61 0.19
CA THR A 187 -22.24 1.90 0.33
C THR A 187 -23.39 2.86 0.59
N ASN A 188 -23.15 3.95 1.28
CA ASN A 188 -24.19 4.96 1.59
C ASN A 188 -24.45 5.97 0.45
N HIS A 189 -23.52 6.13 -0.50
CA HIS A 189 -23.57 7.21 -1.49
C HIS A 189 -23.61 6.71 -2.94
N ILE A 190 -23.05 5.54 -3.22
CA ILE A 190 -22.95 5.00 -4.58
C ILE A 190 -23.98 3.89 -4.76
N PRO A 191 -24.87 3.97 -5.75
CA PRO A 191 -25.91 2.95 -5.99
C PRO A 191 -25.31 1.74 -6.71
N SER A 192 -24.34 1.09 -6.12
CA SER A 192 -23.66 -0.10 -6.66
C SER A 192 -23.30 -1.11 -5.58
N VAL A 193 -22.56 -2.15 -5.95
CA VAL A 193 -22.23 -3.30 -5.10
C VAL A 193 -20.94 -3.01 -4.33
N ASP A 194 -20.96 -3.19 -3.03
CA ASP A 194 -19.75 -3.20 -2.21
C ASP A 194 -18.99 -4.52 -2.44
N ARG A 195 -17.78 -4.42 -3.02
CA ARG A 195 -16.88 -5.55 -3.27
C ARG A 195 -15.81 -5.67 -2.19
N GLY A 196 -15.84 -4.80 -1.20
CA GLY A 196 -15.02 -4.84 0.01
C GLY A 196 -13.60 -4.32 -0.14
N VAL A 197 -12.87 -4.45 0.97
CA VAL A 197 -11.44 -4.13 1.05
C VAL A 197 -10.63 -5.35 0.64
N LYS A 198 -9.62 -5.15 -0.18
CA LYS A 198 -8.79 -6.20 -0.77
C LYS A 198 -7.30 -5.88 -0.65
N GLN A 199 -6.47 -6.89 -0.93
CA GLN A 199 -5.01 -6.73 -1.00
C GLN A 199 -4.51 -7.18 -2.37
N ALA A 200 -3.59 -6.40 -2.95
CA ALA A 200 -2.83 -6.81 -4.12
C ALA A 200 -1.56 -5.96 -4.29
N GLY A 201 -0.67 -6.39 -5.16
CA GLY A 201 0.62 -5.75 -5.44
C GLY A 201 0.50 -4.63 -6.47
N PHE A 202 0.07 -3.46 -6.06
CA PHE A 202 0.02 -2.28 -6.93
C PHE A 202 1.33 -1.50 -6.87
N LEU A 203 1.97 -1.29 -8.02
CA LEU A 203 3.19 -0.49 -8.11
C LEU A 203 3.00 0.95 -7.61
N VAL A 204 1.82 1.53 -7.84
CA VAL A 204 1.50 2.89 -7.37
C VAL A 204 1.45 3.01 -5.85
N LEU A 205 1.23 1.92 -5.13
CA LEU A 205 1.30 1.88 -3.66
C LEU A 205 2.65 1.40 -3.15
N PHE A 206 3.47 0.83 -4.05
CA PHE A 206 4.78 0.28 -3.69
C PHE A 206 5.76 1.41 -3.36
N GLY A 207 6.42 1.31 -2.21
CA GLY A 207 7.35 2.33 -1.75
C GLY A 207 6.71 3.55 -1.09
N ALA A 208 5.38 3.58 -0.91
CA ALA A 208 4.72 4.57 -0.09
C ALA A 208 5.12 4.40 1.39
N THR A 209 5.54 5.50 2.03
CA THR A 209 5.98 5.52 3.43
C THR A 209 4.93 6.11 4.38
N MET A 210 3.66 5.93 4.01
CA MET A 210 2.48 6.34 4.76
C MET A 210 1.32 5.38 4.47
N PRO A 211 0.20 5.43 5.24
CA PRO A 211 -1.04 4.77 4.88
C PRO A 211 -1.45 5.09 3.44
N SER A 212 -1.74 4.07 2.63
CA SER A 212 -1.99 4.24 1.22
C SER A 212 -3.05 3.26 0.71
N VAL A 213 -3.93 3.76 -0.15
CA VAL A 213 -4.99 2.98 -0.78
C VAL A 213 -5.10 3.28 -2.28
N LEU A 214 -5.52 2.28 -3.05
CA LEU A 214 -6.05 2.44 -4.40
C LEU A 214 -7.54 2.11 -4.36
N THR A 215 -8.38 3.00 -4.81
CA THR A 215 -9.82 2.79 -4.83
C THR A 215 -10.37 2.74 -6.25
N GLU A 216 -11.12 1.70 -6.53
CA GLU A 216 -11.86 1.46 -7.76
C GLU A 216 -13.31 1.91 -7.55
N ILE A 217 -13.68 3.04 -8.13
CA ILE A 217 -14.97 3.71 -7.84
C ILE A 217 -16.15 3.14 -8.61
N GLY A 218 -15.91 2.17 -9.49
CA GLY A 218 -16.91 1.51 -10.33
C GLY A 218 -16.26 0.88 -11.57
N PHE A 219 -17.02 0.10 -12.35
CA PHE A 219 -16.56 -0.53 -13.58
C PHE A 219 -16.92 0.33 -14.80
N ILE A 220 -15.91 0.91 -15.45
CA ILE A 220 -16.14 1.81 -16.59
C ILE A 220 -16.73 1.09 -17.81
N ASN A 221 -16.50 -0.23 -17.94
CA ASN A 221 -17.10 -1.04 -19.00
C ASN A 221 -18.52 -1.55 -18.68
N ASN A 222 -19.09 -1.17 -17.53
CA ASN A 222 -20.50 -1.30 -17.22
C ASN A 222 -21.23 -0.03 -17.65
N PRO A 223 -22.20 -0.10 -18.58
CA PRO A 223 -22.83 1.12 -19.13
C PRO A 223 -23.56 1.99 -18.11
N GLU A 224 -24.11 1.39 -17.05
CA GLU A 224 -24.79 2.13 -15.98
C GLU A 224 -23.79 2.87 -15.08
N GLU A 225 -22.70 2.16 -14.71
CA GLU A 225 -21.65 2.73 -13.86
C GLU A 225 -20.81 3.77 -14.63
N GLU A 226 -20.51 3.54 -15.92
CA GLU A 226 -19.87 4.52 -16.78
C GLU A 226 -20.69 5.83 -16.81
N LYS A 227 -21.99 5.72 -17.06
CA LYS A 227 -22.88 6.88 -17.07
C LYS A 227 -22.92 7.59 -15.72
N PHE A 228 -22.94 6.84 -14.62
CA PHE A 228 -22.91 7.40 -13.27
C PHE A 228 -21.59 8.13 -13.00
N MET A 229 -20.44 7.45 -13.19
CA MET A 229 -19.12 8.02 -12.91
C MET A 229 -18.76 9.21 -13.82
N ALA A 230 -19.22 9.23 -15.06
CA ALA A 230 -19.01 10.34 -15.98
C ALA A 230 -19.99 11.52 -15.74
N SER A 231 -21.06 11.33 -14.99
CA SER A 231 -22.01 12.38 -14.69
C SER A 231 -21.51 13.26 -13.53
N ARG A 232 -21.88 14.56 -13.59
CA ARG A 232 -21.58 15.50 -12.50
C ARG A 232 -22.17 15.03 -11.16
N GLU A 233 -23.43 14.58 -11.17
CA GLU A 233 -24.10 14.08 -9.95
C GLU A 233 -23.40 12.86 -9.37
N GLY A 234 -22.99 11.91 -10.22
CA GLY A 234 -22.26 10.73 -9.79
C GLY A 234 -20.89 11.07 -9.19
N GLN A 235 -20.15 11.98 -9.84
CA GLN A 235 -18.87 12.47 -9.32
C GLN A 235 -19.04 13.19 -7.98
N GLU A 236 -20.05 14.02 -7.81
CA GLU A 236 -20.36 14.70 -6.54
C GLU A 236 -20.66 13.68 -5.42
N LYS A 237 -21.39 12.60 -5.71
CA LYS A 237 -21.66 11.52 -4.74
C LYS A 237 -20.40 10.75 -4.37
N ILE A 238 -19.54 10.42 -5.35
CA ILE A 238 -18.27 9.74 -5.12
C ILE A 238 -17.33 10.61 -4.27
N VAL A 239 -17.21 11.90 -4.61
CA VAL A 239 -16.40 12.88 -3.87
C VAL A 239 -16.90 13.02 -2.43
N THR A 240 -18.24 13.06 -2.24
CA THR A 240 -18.84 13.13 -0.89
C THR A 240 -18.50 11.90 -0.06
N ALA A 241 -18.55 10.71 -0.64
CA ALA A 241 -18.16 9.47 0.06
C ALA A 241 -16.69 9.46 0.46
N LEU A 242 -15.80 9.83 -0.48
CA LEU A 242 -14.37 9.96 -0.23
C LEU A 242 -14.06 10.98 0.86
N PHE A 243 -14.71 12.13 0.79
CA PHE A 243 -14.53 13.19 1.78
C PHE A 243 -15.00 12.78 3.17
N ASN A 244 -16.17 12.14 3.28
CA ASN A 244 -16.69 11.67 4.56
C ASN A 244 -15.78 10.61 5.20
N ALA A 245 -15.22 9.70 4.40
CA ALA A 245 -14.22 8.74 4.87
C ALA A 245 -12.94 9.44 5.35
N PHE A 246 -12.45 10.43 4.59
CA PHE A 246 -11.30 11.25 4.97
C PHE A 246 -11.56 12.02 6.28
N LYS A 247 -12.70 12.69 6.39
CA LYS A 247 -13.13 13.44 7.57
C LYS A 247 -13.15 12.54 8.81
N GLU A 248 -13.78 11.38 8.70
CA GLU A 248 -13.87 10.41 9.80
C GLU A 248 -12.49 9.88 10.21
N TYR A 249 -11.65 9.55 9.24
CA TYR A 249 -10.29 9.07 9.49
C TYR A 249 -9.42 10.16 10.16
N LYS A 250 -9.49 11.39 9.66
CA LYS A 250 -8.81 12.54 10.26
C LYS A 250 -9.23 12.75 11.72
N TYR A 251 -10.52 12.74 12.01
CA TYR A 251 -11.02 12.93 13.36
C TYR A 251 -10.56 11.81 14.31
N ALA A 252 -10.52 10.57 13.82
CA ALA A 252 -10.01 9.45 14.60
C ALA A 252 -8.52 9.62 14.95
N LEU A 253 -7.70 10.10 14.00
CA LEU A 253 -6.28 10.37 14.23
C LEU A 253 -6.04 11.60 15.11
N ASP A 254 -6.86 12.63 14.97
CA ASP A 254 -6.73 13.86 15.76
C ASP A 254 -7.28 13.71 17.21
N GLY A 255 -7.87 12.55 17.54
CA GLY A 255 -8.42 12.27 18.87
C GLY A 255 -9.79 12.90 19.13
N PHE A 256 -10.49 13.36 18.10
CA PHE A 256 -11.88 13.81 18.22
C PHE A 256 -12.82 12.62 18.23
N ASN A 257 -13.35 12.26 19.40
CA ASN A 257 -14.44 11.30 19.51
C ASN A 257 -15.73 11.93 18.97
N ASN A 258 -16.23 11.43 17.86
CA ASN A 258 -17.45 11.87 17.15
C ASN A 258 -18.76 11.59 17.93
N GLN A 259 -18.85 11.82 19.24
CA GLN A 259 -20.11 11.65 19.96
C GLN A 259 -21.04 12.87 19.85
N SER A 260 -20.55 14.03 19.41
CA SER A 260 -21.36 15.27 19.36
C SER A 260 -22.04 15.58 18.02
N GLU A 261 -21.51 15.10 16.87
CA GLU A 261 -22.13 15.42 15.57
C GLU A 261 -23.25 14.44 15.13
N ILE A 262 -23.34 13.24 15.74
CA ILE A 262 -24.46 12.34 15.50
C ILE A 262 -25.75 12.83 16.17
N ALA A 263 -25.64 13.67 17.20
CA ALA A 263 -26.79 14.22 17.91
C ALA A 263 -27.51 15.33 17.12
N ASP A 264 -26.82 16.12 16.31
CA ASP A 264 -27.41 17.27 15.60
C ASP A 264 -28.16 16.86 14.30
N ASN A 265 -27.76 15.74 13.65
CA ASN A 265 -28.48 15.26 12.47
C ASN A 265 -29.72 14.41 12.81
N ASN A 266 -29.89 13.95 14.05
CA ASN A 266 -31.08 13.20 14.47
C ASN A 266 -32.20 14.07 15.05
N GLN A 267 -32.03 15.39 15.17
CA GLN A 267 -33.09 16.27 15.64
C GLN A 267 -34.03 16.81 14.57
N SER A 268 -33.72 16.59 13.27
CA SER A 268 -34.59 17.06 12.19
C SER A 268 -35.57 16.01 11.61
N GLU A 269 -35.55 14.78 12.09
CA GLU A 269 -36.44 13.68 11.60
C GLU A 269 -37.22 12.93 12.68
N ILE A 270 -37.50 13.53 13.84
CA ILE A 270 -38.44 12.93 14.79
C ILE A 270 -39.77 13.74 14.81
N VAL A 271 -40.56 13.49 13.79
CA VAL A 271 -42.01 13.58 13.91
C VAL A 271 -42.64 12.33 13.29
N ASN A 272 -43.17 11.48 14.19
CA ASN A 272 -44.08 10.35 13.94
C ASN A 272 -43.48 9.00 13.48
N GLY A 273 -43.41 8.05 14.45
CA GLY A 273 -43.36 6.62 14.15
C GLY A 273 -42.98 5.75 15.35
N LYS A 274 -43.95 5.07 15.89
CA LYS A 274 -43.99 4.23 17.10
C LYS A 274 -42.82 3.27 17.31
N SER A 275 -42.44 3.19 18.57
CA SER A 275 -41.68 2.18 19.27
C SER A 275 -41.93 0.73 18.83
N ASP A 276 -40.83 0.02 18.50
CA ASP A 276 -40.70 -1.41 18.77
C ASP A 276 -39.24 -1.71 19.17
N THR A 277 -39.17 -2.21 20.41
CA THR A 277 -37.96 -2.64 21.09
C THR A 277 -37.41 -3.91 20.46
N VAL A 278 -36.20 -3.90 19.93
CA VAL A 278 -35.41 -5.10 19.64
C VAL A 278 -34.14 -5.10 20.48
N LYS A 279 -34.00 -6.16 21.22
CA LYS A 279 -32.92 -6.42 22.18
C LYS A 279 -31.57 -6.55 21.52
N SER A 280 -30.58 -5.88 22.15
CA SER A 280 -29.15 -6.10 21.96
C SER A 280 -28.79 -7.56 22.18
N SER A 281 -28.19 -8.23 21.21
CA SER A 281 -27.44 -9.46 21.41
C SER A 281 -25.98 -9.25 20.97
N THR A 282 -25.12 -9.36 21.93
CA THR A 282 -23.68 -9.55 21.93
C THR A 282 -23.17 -10.44 20.79
N PHE A 283 -22.31 -9.86 19.93
CA PHE A 283 -21.40 -10.59 19.07
C PHE A 283 -19.95 -10.21 19.43
N ALA A 284 -19.51 -10.80 20.52
CA ALA A 284 -18.07 -10.91 20.82
C ALA A 284 -17.89 -12.35 21.31
N THR A 285 -17.39 -13.22 20.45
CA THR A 285 -16.67 -14.46 20.76
C THR A 285 -16.83 -15.44 19.60
N SER A 286 -15.92 -15.42 18.64
CA SER A 286 -15.59 -16.60 17.81
C SER A 286 -14.50 -16.25 16.79
N MET A 287 -13.26 -16.06 17.21
CA MET A 287 -12.06 -16.23 16.38
C MET A 287 -10.83 -16.57 17.25
N ALA A 288 -10.98 -17.60 18.06
CA ALA A 288 -9.86 -18.15 18.81
C ALA A 288 -10.00 -19.68 18.93
N GLU A 289 -10.13 -20.37 17.81
CA GLU A 289 -10.00 -21.83 17.76
C GLU A 289 -9.86 -22.27 16.30
N GLN A 290 -8.64 -22.30 15.81
CA GLN A 290 -8.17 -23.20 14.75
C GLN A 290 -6.66 -23.01 14.53
N ILE A 291 -5.86 -23.22 15.58
CA ILE A 291 -4.44 -23.57 15.46
C ILE A 291 -4.18 -24.68 16.47
N SER A 292 -4.34 -25.91 16.04
CA SER A 292 -3.65 -27.05 16.64
C SER A 292 -3.72 -28.23 15.68
N VAL A 293 -2.57 -28.89 15.61
CA VAL A 293 -2.28 -30.22 15.05
C VAL A 293 -1.48 -30.17 13.75
N PHE A 294 -0.16 -30.07 13.91
CA PHE A 294 0.77 -30.96 13.24
C PHE A 294 1.80 -31.42 14.26
N THR A 295 1.62 -32.63 14.74
CA THR A 295 2.57 -33.35 15.61
C THR A 295 3.63 -34.00 14.74
N GLU A 296 4.87 -33.81 15.16
CA GLU A 296 6.08 -34.46 14.63
C GLU A 296 6.04 -35.97 14.83
N THR A 297 6.40 -36.70 13.78
CA THR A 297 6.82 -38.12 13.91
C THR A 297 8.32 -38.21 13.68
N PRO A 298 9.08 -38.88 14.56
CA PRO A 298 10.52 -39.01 14.41
C PRO A 298 10.89 -40.11 13.43
N ILE A 299 11.77 -39.78 12.47
CA ILE A 299 12.35 -40.78 11.55
C ILE A 299 13.66 -41.27 12.11
N SER A 300 13.75 -42.60 12.27
CA SER A 300 14.90 -43.38 12.67
C SER A 300 16.00 -43.39 11.61
N PRO A 301 17.30 -43.45 11.95
CA PRO A 301 18.40 -43.43 10.97
C PRO A 301 18.64 -44.79 10.35
N GLU A 302 18.41 -44.94 9.04
CA GLU A 302 18.96 -46.06 8.27
C GLU A 302 20.36 -45.76 7.74
N LYS A 303 21.22 -46.77 7.88
CA LYS A 303 22.61 -46.77 7.45
C LYS A 303 22.70 -46.76 5.93
N SER A 304 23.34 -45.74 5.37
CA SER A 304 23.70 -45.72 3.94
C SER A 304 25.10 -46.31 3.73
N VAL A 305 25.15 -47.23 2.79
CA VAL A 305 26.32 -47.82 2.19
C VAL A 305 26.99 -46.78 1.28
N VAL A 306 28.27 -46.54 1.48
CA VAL A 306 29.10 -45.64 0.68
C VAL A 306 29.44 -46.33 -0.65
N SER A 307 29.03 -45.81 -1.78
CA SER A 307 29.61 -46.05 -3.09
C SER A 307 30.37 -44.81 -3.55
N GLU A 308 31.65 -45.01 -3.88
CA GLU A 308 32.50 -44.02 -4.53
C GLU A 308 31.95 -43.72 -5.92
N ASP A 309 31.31 -42.57 -6.07
CA ASP A 309 31.13 -41.95 -7.36
C ASP A 309 31.14 -40.40 -7.20
N SER A 310 32.01 -39.81 -7.98
CA SER A 310 32.26 -38.39 -8.24
C SER A 310 31.43 -37.39 -7.45
N LEU A 311 32.05 -36.78 -6.42
CA LEU A 311 31.54 -35.58 -5.75
C LEU A 311 31.42 -34.40 -6.75
N VAL A 312 30.31 -34.31 -7.46
CA VAL A 312 29.87 -33.05 -8.05
C VAL A 312 29.43 -32.14 -6.89
N ILE A 313 30.34 -31.31 -6.42
CA ILE A 313 29.99 -30.24 -5.46
C ILE A 313 28.98 -29.35 -6.19
N LYS A 314 27.70 -29.54 -5.90
CA LYS A 314 26.63 -28.64 -6.35
C LYS A 314 26.87 -27.32 -5.62
N ILE A 315 27.52 -26.35 -6.26
CA ILE A 315 27.70 -25.01 -5.73
C ILE A 315 26.31 -24.39 -5.62
N VAL A 316 25.78 -24.34 -4.40
CA VAL A 316 24.51 -23.68 -4.12
C VAL A 316 24.76 -22.18 -4.18
N PRO A 317 24.11 -21.43 -5.08
CA PRO A 317 24.31 -20.00 -5.17
C PRO A 317 23.95 -19.31 -3.85
N ARG A 318 24.81 -18.38 -3.43
CA ARG A 318 24.60 -17.62 -2.19
C ARG A 318 23.65 -16.47 -2.44
N ILE A 319 22.44 -16.55 -1.90
CA ILE A 319 21.50 -15.43 -1.87
C ILE A 319 21.76 -14.58 -0.63
N VAL A 320 21.84 -13.27 -0.83
CA VAL A 320 22.05 -12.27 0.23
C VAL A 320 21.08 -11.12 0.03
N TYR A 321 20.46 -10.69 1.11
CA TYR A 321 19.59 -9.53 1.15
C TYR A 321 20.34 -8.34 1.74
N LYS A 322 20.19 -7.15 1.17
CA LYS A 322 20.77 -5.89 1.68
C LYS A 322 19.69 -4.81 1.69
N VAL A 323 19.85 -3.80 2.53
CA VAL A 323 18.94 -2.64 2.53
C VAL A 323 19.57 -1.51 1.75
N GLN A 324 19.04 -1.17 0.57
CA GLN A 324 19.45 0.01 -0.18
C GLN A 324 18.79 1.25 0.41
N PHE A 325 19.57 2.30 0.70
CA PHE A 325 19.08 3.51 1.36
C PHE A 325 19.39 4.81 0.62
N ALA A 326 20.27 4.76 -0.37
CA ALA A 326 20.63 5.94 -1.17
C ALA A 326 21.11 5.57 -2.57
N SER A 327 21.08 6.54 -3.47
CA SER A 327 21.69 6.47 -4.80
C SER A 327 22.35 7.80 -5.17
N SER A 328 23.39 7.75 -6.01
CA SER A 328 24.13 8.92 -6.46
C SER A 328 24.71 8.69 -7.85
N SER A 329 24.75 9.72 -8.68
CA SER A 329 25.53 9.70 -9.94
C SER A 329 27.03 9.82 -9.71
N ILE A 330 27.46 10.22 -8.51
CA ILE A 330 28.86 10.40 -8.11
C ILE A 330 29.22 9.26 -7.16
N ASP A 331 30.41 8.67 -7.38
CA ASP A 331 30.96 7.68 -6.45
C ASP A 331 31.37 8.33 -5.13
N LYS A 332 30.60 8.06 -4.07
CA LYS A 332 30.90 8.52 -2.71
C LYS A 332 31.63 7.43 -1.94
N PRO A 333 32.62 7.79 -1.12
CA PRO A 333 33.29 6.83 -0.25
C PRO A 333 32.35 6.35 0.86
N LEU A 334 32.46 5.09 1.27
CA LEU A 334 31.58 4.48 2.30
C LEU A 334 31.74 5.13 3.70
N ASN A 335 32.83 5.84 3.94
CA ASN A 335 33.06 6.62 5.16
C ASN A 335 32.62 8.08 5.06
N ALA A 336 31.86 8.44 4.04
CA ALA A 336 31.31 9.80 3.90
C ALA A 336 30.50 10.20 5.15
N PRO A 337 30.48 11.51 5.52
CA PRO A 337 29.80 11.96 6.73
C PRO A 337 28.32 11.58 6.80
N GLU A 338 27.63 11.54 5.68
CA GLU A 338 26.24 11.16 5.59
C GLU A 338 25.98 9.66 5.89
N PHE A 339 27.02 8.81 5.88
CA PHE A 339 26.90 7.37 6.12
C PHE A 339 27.39 6.95 7.50
N ARG A 340 27.76 7.89 8.38
CA ARG A 340 28.36 7.60 9.71
C ARG A 340 27.49 6.72 10.62
N ASN A 341 26.17 6.80 10.46
CA ASN A 341 25.21 6.06 11.29
C ASN A 341 24.72 4.77 10.61
N ILE A 342 25.32 4.41 9.47
CA ILE A 342 24.95 3.20 8.74
C ILE A 342 25.77 2.01 9.22
N GLU A 343 25.11 0.99 9.70
CA GLU A 343 25.75 -0.28 10.06
C GLU A 343 26.18 -1.01 8.77
N THR A 344 27.46 -1.40 8.68
CA THR A 344 28.02 -2.13 7.54
C THR A 344 27.61 -1.54 6.17
N PRO A 345 28.05 -0.28 5.87
CA PRO A 345 27.74 0.33 4.60
C PRO A 345 28.42 -0.40 3.44
N GLY A 346 27.67 -0.62 2.38
CA GLY A 346 28.11 -1.21 1.13
C GLY A 346 27.73 -0.35 -0.05
N LYS A 347 28.32 -0.61 -1.22
CA LYS A 347 27.90 0.02 -2.48
C LYS A 347 28.02 -0.94 -3.65
N TYR A 348 27.24 -0.69 -4.68
CA TYR A 348 27.35 -1.35 -5.97
C TYR A 348 26.96 -0.37 -7.09
N ALA A 349 27.43 -0.63 -8.29
CA ALA A 349 27.04 0.12 -9.48
C ALA A 349 25.89 -0.59 -10.17
N HIS A 350 24.83 0.14 -10.55
CA HIS A 350 23.70 -0.39 -11.27
C HIS A 350 23.04 0.71 -12.13
N LEU A 351 22.86 0.45 -13.41
CA LEU A 351 22.26 1.38 -14.38
C LEU A 351 22.90 2.78 -14.36
N GLY A 352 24.23 2.82 -14.36
CA GLY A 352 24.98 4.08 -14.38
C GLY A 352 24.96 4.91 -13.10
N MET A 353 24.42 4.36 -12.01
CA MET A 353 24.34 5.01 -10.70
C MET A 353 25.03 4.16 -9.64
N TYR A 354 25.62 4.82 -8.66
CA TYR A 354 26.08 4.17 -7.42
C TYR A 354 24.92 4.02 -6.46
N ARG A 355 24.73 2.82 -5.94
CA ARG A 355 23.69 2.46 -4.96
C ARG A 355 24.37 2.10 -3.64
N PHE A 356 23.87 2.66 -2.54
CA PHE A 356 24.43 2.47 -1.21
C PHE A 356 23.51 1.58 -0.38
N THR A 357 24.12 0.57 0.25
CA THR A 357 23.39 -0.46 1.01
C THR A 357 23.90 -0.54 2.45
N SER A 358 23.09 -1.13 3.32
CA SER A 358 23.42 -1.50 4.69
C SER A 358 23.17 -2.98 4.91
N GLY A 359 24.09 -3.63 5.61
CA GLY A 359 23.97 -5.01 6.03
C GLY A 359 24.12 -6.04 4.91
N GLU A 360 24.29 -7.29 5.33
CA GLU A 360 24.17 -8.51 4.54
C GLU A 360 23.37 -9.51 5.36
N PHE A 361 22.16 -9.81 4.92
CA PHE A 361 21.20 -10.65 5.64
C PHE A 361 21.00 -11.97 4.90
N LYS A 362 20.81 -13.04 5.64
CA LYS A 362 20.60 -14.38 5.07
C LYS A 362 19.13 -14.63 4.76
N THR A 363 18.25 -13.97 5.48
CA THR A 363 16.79 -14.10 5.29
C THR A 363 16.14 -12.73 5.01
N MET A 364 14.99 -12.78 4.39
CA MET A 364 14.19 -11.59 4.13
C MET A 364 13.66 -10.95 5.43
N GLU A 365 13.37 -11.77 6.44
CA GLU A 365 12.89 -11.31 7.74
C GLU A 365 13.95 -10.43 8.44
N GLU A 366 15.22 -10.88 8.42
CA GLU A 366 16.34 -10.10 8.96
C GLU A 366 16.50 -8.77 8.21
N ALA A 367 16.47 -8.81 6.87
CA ALA A 367 16.56 -7.62 6.03
C ALA A 367 15.39 -6.64 6.26
N THR A 368 14.18 -7.16 6.44
CA THR A 368 12.98 -6.36 6.73
C THR A 368 13.06 -5.70 8.12
N ALA A 369 13.58 -6.40 9.11
CA ALA A 369 13.81 -5.81 10.43
C ALA A 369 14.83 -4.65 10.37
N ALA A 370 15.93 -4.83 9.62
CA ALA A 370 16.93 -3.80 9.38
C ALA A 370 16.36 -2.61 8.58
N LEU A 371 15.52 -2.87 7.55
CA LEU A 371 14.83 -1.86 6.80
C LEU A 371 13.98 -0.95 7.69
N ARG A 372 13.16 -1.53 8.58
CA ARG A 372 12.34 -0.75 9.54
C ARG A 372 13.19 0.12 10.45
N LYS A 373 14.33 -0.41 10.93
CA LYS A 373 15.28 0.36 11.76
C LYS A 373 15.82 1.56 10.98
N MET A 374 16.21 1.39 9.72
CA MET A 374 16.70 2.46 8.86
C MET A 374 15.63 3.50 8.53
N GLN A 375 14.40 3.08 8.24
CA GLN A 375 13.29 3.99 7.99
C GLN A 375 12.99 4.87 9.21
N ASN A 376 13.04 4.30 10.41
CA ASN A 376 12.92 5.04 11.68
C ASN A 376 14.09 6.01 11.94
N GLN A 377 15.26 5.76 11.36
CA GLN A 377 16.42 6.65 11.42
C GLN A 377 16.39 7.78 10.39
N GLY A 378 15.33 7.83 9.56
CA GLY A 378 15.12 8.89 8.57
C GLY A 378 15.38 8.50 7.11
N TYR A 379 15.84 7.28 6.82
CA TYR A 379 16.00 6.75 5.46
C TYR A 379 14.68 6.17 4.94
N ARG A 380 13.68 7.02 4.81
CA ARG A 380 12.29 6.60 4.51
C ARG A 380 12.14 5.86 3.19
N ASP A 381 12.99 6.18 2.21
CA ASP A 381 12.96 5.58 0.87
C ASP A 381 13.84 4.32 0.76
N ALA A 382 14.34 3.80 1.89
CA ALA A 382 15.11 2.58 1.90
C ALA A 382 14.23 1.37 1.54
N PHE A 383 14.82 0.39 0.85
CA PHE A 383 14.16 -0.85 0.45
C PHE A 383 15.16 -2.02 0.39
N VAL A 384 14.65 -3.25 0.42
CA VAL A 384 15.49 -4.45 0.34
C VAL A 384 15.86 -4.75 -1.11
N VAL A 385 17.13 -5.09 -1.34
CA VAL A 385 17.67 -5.57 -2.62
C VAL A 385 18.28 -6.96 -2.44
N VAL A 386 18.25 -7.77 -3.49
CA VAL A 386 18.71 -9.16 -3.45
C VAL A 386 19.93 -9.34 -4.32
N PHE A 387 20.89 -10.13 -3.82
CA PHE A 387 22.12 -10.47 -4.51
C PHE A 387 22.28 -11.98 -4.58
N LYS A 388 22.77 -12.46 -5.72
CA LYS A 388 23.28 -13.81 -5.93
C LYS A 388 24.77 -13.71 -6.22
N ASP A 389 25.60 -14.39 -5.41
CA ASP A 389 27.05 -14.42 -5.60
C ASP A 389 27.68 -13.02 -5.82
N ASN A 390 27.19 -12.00 -5.09
CA ASN A 390 27.54 -10.58 -5.16
C ASN A 390 27.02 -9.80 -6.40
N GLU A 391 26.29 -10.43 -7.29
CA GLU A 391 25.59 -9.72 -8.37
C GLU A 391 24.15 -9.41 -7.96
N ARG A 392 23.70 -8.19 -8.22
CA ARG A 392 22.31 -7.84 -7.96
C ARG A 392 21.42 -8.63 -8.90
N VAL A 393 20.44 -9.31 -8.32
CA VAL A 393 19.42 -10.04 -9.08
C VAL A 393 18.07 -9.38 -8.87
N THR A 394 17.20 -9.54 -9.85
CA THR A 394 15.81 -9.15 -9.67
C THR A 394 15.16 -10.05 -8.60
N PRO A 395 14.15 -9.56 -7.90
CA PRO A 395 13.44 -10.39 -6.94
C PRO A 395 12.81 -11.65 -7.55
N ALA A 396 12.40 -11.58 -8.81
CA ALA A 396 11.88 -12.74 -9.54
C ALA A 396 12.96 -13.82 -9.76
N GLU A 397 14.18 -13.41 -10.13
CA GLU A 397 15.33 -14.32 -10.25
C GLU A 397 15.72 -14.93 -8.91
N ALA A 398 15.74 -14.11 -7.83
CA ALA A 398 16.04 -14.60 -6.49
C ALA A 398 15.04 -15.68 -6.06
N LEU A 399 13.76 -15.46 -6.32
CA LEU A 399 12.70 -16.41 -5.99
C LEU A 399 12.85 -17.73 -6.76
N LYS A 400 13.11 -17.65 -8.08
CA LYS A 400 13.33 -18.83 -8.90
C LYS A 400 14.49 -19.68 -8.35
N ILE A 401 15.58 -19.03 -7.95
CA ILE A 401 16.74 -19.70 -7.37
C ILE A 401 16.38 -20.37 -6.03
N LEU A 402 15.59 -19.69 -5.18
CA LEU A 402 15.15 -20.24 -3.90
C LEU A 402 14.18 -21.42 -4.07
N GLN A 403 13.33 -21.39 -5.11
CA GLN A 403 12.46 -22.51 -5.45
C GLN A 403 13.21 -23.72 -6.02
N GLU A 404 14.31 -23.50 -6.75
CA GLU A 404 15.17 -24.56 -7.28
C GLU A 404 16.06 -25.21 -6.18
N GLN A 405 16.15 -24.59 -5.00
CA GLN A 405 16.94 -25.07 -3.86
C GLN A 405 16.11 -25.88 -2.84
N ASN A 406 14.78 -25.79 -2.89
CA ASN A 406 13.85 -26.58 -2.09
C ASN A 406 13.32 -27.78 -2.87
#